data_02599dc0f5902d210dd7b140608e9ce4
#
_entry.id   02599dc0f5902d210dd7b140608e9ce4
#
_cell.length_a   1.000
_cell.length_b   1.000
_cell.length_c   1.000
_cell.angle_alpha   90.00
_cell.angle_beta   90.00
_cell.angle_gamma   90.00
#
_symmetry.space_group_name_H-M   'P 1'
#
loop_
_entity.id
_entity.type
_entity.pdbx_description
1 polymer ?
#
loop_
_entity_poly.entity_id
_entity_poly.type
_entity_poly.pdbx_seq_one_letter_code
_entity_poly.pdbx_strand_id
1 'polypeptide(L)'
;NNIKFYELTKALGCQFDIWQKGSDTDHHFPASQKLWELCDKAGDIYKKSYEGLYCVGCETFYEPEELNDSGECYEHPGKKLEVVKEENYFFRLSKYQSQIIHLITSGKLAITPESRKNEVLSFLKQPLMDISISRSNERAKNWGVPVPGDNTQRMYVWFDALNIYQSGVGFGWDDTRYNKWWPADVHVIGKG
;
A
#
# COMPACT_ATOMS: atom_id res chain seq x y z
N ASN A 1 6.23 6.89 -19.15
CA ASN A 1 4.84 6.40 -19.25
C ASN A 1 3.79 7.42 -18.73
N ASN A 2 4.08 8.23 -17.68
CA ASN A 2 3.12 9.18 -17.09
C ASN A 2 2.48 10.15 -18.11
N ILE A 3 3.27 10.69 -19.05
CA ILE A 3 2.76 11.62 -20.09
C ILE A 3 1.70 10.93 -20.94
N LYS A 4 1.95 9.68 -21.37
CA LYS A 4 0.98 8.91 -22.18
C LYS A 4 -0.34 8.66 -21.44
N PHE A 5 -0.27 8.34 -20.13
CA PHE A 5 -1.48 8.17 -19.31
C PHE A 5 -2.24 9.49 -19.16
N TYR A 6 -1.55 10.58 -18.94
CA TYR A 6 -2.17 11.91 -18.85
C TYR A 6 -2.85 12.30 -20.16
N GLU A 7 -2.21 12.07 -21.29
CA GLU A 7 -2.80 12.33 -22.62
C GLU A 7 -4.00 11.42 -22.91
N LEU A 8 -3.91 10.14 -22.49
CA LEU A 8 -5.02 9.20 -22.61
C LEU A 8 -6.26 9.67 -21.82
N THR A 9 -6.06 10.12 -20.58
CA THR A 9 -7.20 10.63 -19.79
C THR A 9 -7.85 11.84 -20.43
N LYS A 10 -7.07 12.74 -21.04
CA LYS A 10 -7.61 13.87 -21.83
C LYS A 10 -8.40 13.39 -23.06
N ALA A 11 -7.84 12.42 -23.78
CA ALA A 11 -8.53 11.86 -24.96
C ALA A 11 -9.86 11.17 -24.60
N LEU A 12 -9.96 10.62 -23.38
CA LEU A 12 -11.18 10.04 -22.82
C LEU A 12 -12.13 11.09 -22.22
N GLY A 13 -11.82 12.38 -22.30
CA GLY A 13 -12.63 13.45 -21.74
C GLY A 13 -12.63 13.52 -20.21
N CYS A 14 -11.67 12.87 -19.54
CA CYS A 14 -11.55 12.97 -18.08
C CYS A 14 -11.14 14.38 -17.67
N GLN A 15 -11.83 14.91 -16.66
CA GLN A 15 -11.49 16.19 -16.01
C GLN A 15 -11.09 15.91 -14.58
N PHE A 16 -9.96 16.46 -14.15
CA PHE A 16 -9.47 16.36 -12.79
C PHE A 16 -8.67 17.61 -12.42
N ASP A 17 -8.76 18.01 -11.17
CA ASP A 17 -8.06 19.19 -10.64
C ASP A 17 -6.64 18.89 -10.24
N ILE A 18 -6.34 17.61 -9.91
CA ILE A 18 -5.06 17.16 -9.40
C ILE A 18 -4.62 15.90 -10.15
N TRP A 19 -3.37 15.93 -10.58
CA TRP A 19 -2.66 14.77 -11.13
C TRP A 19 -1.44 14.48 -10.27
N GLN A 20 -1.54 13.48 -9.38
CA GLN A 20 -0.46 13.11 -8.47
C GLN A 20 0.27 11.86 -8.95
N LYS A 21 1.58 11.81 -8.69
CA LYS A 21 2.47 10.70 -9.06
C LYS A 21 3.15 10.16 -7.82
N GLY A 22 3.25 8.83 -7.69
CA GLY A 22 4.02 8.18 -6.63
C GLY A 22 5.54 8.43 -6.72
N SER A 23 6.04 8.90 -7.87
CA SER A 23 7.44 9.29 -8.06
C SER A 23 7.73 10.77 -7.83
N ASP A 24 6.77 11.52 -7.28
CA ASP A 24 6.93 12.93 -6.95
C ASP A 24 7.74 13.08 -5.66
N THR A 25 8.99 13.50 -5.80
CA THR A 25 9.93 13.67 -4.69
C THR A 25 9.63 14.89 -3.82
N ASP A 26 8.91 15.87 -4.36
CA ASP A 26 8.67 17.15 -3.70
C ASP A 26 7.42 17.13 -2.81
N HIS A 27 6.42 16.30 -3.16
CA HIS A 27 5.14 16.24 -2.45
C HIS A 27 4.81 14.84 -1.94
N HIS A 28 4.90 13.80 -2.80
CA HIS A 28 4.50 12.45 -2.39
C HIS A 28 5.49 11.81 -1.43
N PHE A 29 6.81 11.98 -1.64
CA PHE A 29 7.82 11.40 -0.75
C PHE A 29 7.72 11.97 0.67
N PRO A 30 7.68 13.30 0.90
CA PRO A 30 7.48 13.87 2.23
C PRO A 30 6.17 13.41 2.88
N ALA A 31 5.09 13.32 2.09
CA ALA A 31 3.80 12.81 2.58
C ALA A 31 3.89 11.36 3.08
N SER A 32 4.55 10.49 2.31
CA SER A 32 4.70 9.08 2.68
C SER A 32 5.62 8.90 3.90
N GLN A 33 6.67 9.72 3.99
CA GLN A 33 7.55 9.75 5.16
C GLN A 33 6.82 10.24 6.41
N LYS A 34 5.99 11.27 6.30
CA LYS A 34 5.15 11.76 7.41
C LYS A 34 4.15 10.68 7.86
N LEU A 35 3.52 9.96 6.93
CA LEU A 35 2.63 8.84 7.27
C LEU A 35 3.39 7.76 8.05
N TRP A 36 4.56 7.40 7.58
CA TRP A 36 5.43 6.44 8.26
C TRP A 36 5.74 6.87 9.69
N GLU A 37 6.21 8.10 9.87
CA GLU A 37 6.53 8.65 11.20
C GLU A 37 5.34 8.64 12.14
N LEU A 38 4.13 8.93 11.65
CA LEU A 38 2.91 8.88 12.44
C LEU A 38 2.57 7.44 12.87
N CYS A 39 2.71 6.47 11.96
CA CYS A 39 2.49 5.06 12.26
C CYS A 39 3.55 4.52 13.24
N ASP A 40 4.80 4.90 13.07
CA ASP A 40 5.90 4.50 13.96
C ASP A 40 5.69 5.07 15.37
N LYS A 41 5.37 6.37 15.46
CA LYS A 41 5.04 7.03 16.73
C LYS A 41 3.83 6.41 17.44
N ALA A 42 2.87 5.86 16.68
CA ALA A 42 1.71 5.15 17.22
C ALA A 42 2.04 3.71 17.67
N GLY A 43 3.30 3.25 17.47
CA GLY A 43 3.74 1.89 17.78
C GLY A 43 3.20 0.84 16.81
N ASP A 44 2.82 1.26 15.61
CA ASP A 44 2.23 0.39 14.59
C ASP A 44 3.27 -0.18 13.61
N ILE A 45 4.52 0.26 13.71
CA ILE A 45 5.64 -0.23 12.90
C ILE A 45 6.64 -0.94 13.79
N TYR A 46 7.17 -2.06 13.32
CA TYR A 46 8.24 -2.81 14.00
C TYR A 46 9.13 -3.53 13.00
N LYS A 47 10.38 -3.75 13.33
CA LYS A 47 11.32 -4.57 12.56
C LYS A 47 11.17 -6.05 12.89
N LYS A 48 11.23 -6.88 11.87
CA LYS A 48 11.22 -8.34 12.00
C LYS A 48 12.11 -8.96 10.94
N SER A 49 12.97 -9.88 11.34
CA SER A 49 13.63 -10.79 10.40
C SER A 49 12.57 -11.77 9.89
N TYR A 50 12.48 -11.87 8.59
CA TYR A 50 11.58 -12.77 7.90
C TYR A 50 12.40 -13.66 6.97
N GLU A 51 12.12 -14.95 7.02
CA GLU A 51 12.64 -15.93 6.07
C GLU A 51 11.43 -16.61 5.43
N GLY A 52 11.33 -16.52 4.13
CA GLY A 52 10.16 -17.04 3.42
C GLY A 52 10.39 -17.24 1.94
N LEU A 53 9.41 -17.84 1.29
CA LEU A 53 9.40 -18.07 -0.15
C LEU A 53 8.94 -16.79 -0.86
N TYR A 54 9.79 -16.21 -1.66
CA TYR A 54 9.54 -14.95 -2.35
C TYR A 54 9.33 -15.16 -3.85
N CYS A 55 8.22 -14.67 -4.37
CA CYS A 55 7.96 -14.61 -5.80
C CYS A 55 8.44 -13.27 -6.36
N VAL A 56 9.49 -13.30 -7.19
CA VAL A 56 10.04 -12.10 -7.83
C VAL A 56 9.03 -11.42 -8.78
N GLY A 57 8.11 -12.18 -9.35
CA GLY A 57 7.11 -11.64 -10.27
C GLY A 57 5.97 -10.90 -9.58
N CYS A 58 5.53 -11.41 -8.41
CA CYS A 58 4.50 -10.76 -7.58
C CYS A 58 5.08 -9.73 -6.60
N GLU A 59 6.43 -9.72 -6.43
CA GLU A 59 7.13 -8.93 -5.42
C GLU A 59 6.61 -9.16 -3.99
N THR A 60 6.15 -10.39 -3.68
CA THR A 60 5.57 -10.75 -2.39
C THR A 60 6.08 -12.09 -1.87
N PHE A 61 5.97 -12.27 -0.56
CA PHE A 61 6.23 -13.54 0.12
C PHE A 61 4.97 -14.39 0.14
N TYR A 62 5.18 -15.71 0.12
CA TYR A 62 4.15 -16.72 0.19
C TYR A 62 4.44 -17.69 1.32
N GLU A 63 3.39 -18.12 2.01
CA GLU A 63 3.44 -19.28 2.87
C GLU A 63 3.30 -20.56 2.01
N PRO A 64 3.85 -21.71 2.44
CA PRO A 64 3.78 -22.95 1.66
C PRO A 64 2.35 -23.34 1.24
N GLU A 65 1.36 -23.03 2.07
CA GLU A 65 -0.06 -23.32 1.85
C GLU A 65 -0.71 -22.45 0.78
N GLU A 66 -0.05 -21.33 0.41
CA GLU A 66 -0.54 -20.41 -0.62
C GLU A 66 0.01 -20.74 -2.01
N LEU A 67 0.81 -21.81 -2.12
CA LEU A 67 1.42 -22.26 -3.36
C LEU A 67 0.59 -23.35 -4.02
N ASN A 68 0.79 -23.54 -5.33
CA ASN A 68 0.22 -24.67 -6.05
C ASN A 68 0.93 -26.00 -5.69
N ASP A 69 0.43 -27.11 -6.22
CA ASP A 69 0.96 -28.45 -5.96
C ASP A 69 2.43 -28.64 -6.40
N SER A 70 2.95 -27.73 -7.25
CA SER A 70 4.34 -27.70 -7.71
C SER A 70 5.23 -26.80 -6.86
N GLY A 71 4.68 -26.16 -5.81
CA GLY A 71 5.41 -25.22 -4.95
C GLY A 71 5.67 -23.86 -5.62
N GLU A 72 4.82 -23.45 -6.56
CA GLU A 72 4.93 -22.20 -7.32
C GLU A 72 3.75 -21.27 -7.00
N CYS A 73 3.91 -19.95 -7.17
CA CYS A 73 2.79 -19.03 -7.03
C CYS A 73 1.84 -19.17 -8.23
N TYR A 74 0.55 -19.02 -7.98
CA TYR A 74 -0.50 -19.16 -9.01
C TYR A 74 -0.40 -18.14 -10.15
N GLU A 75 0.12 -16.94 -9.85
CA GLU A 75 0.26 -15.85 -10.83
C GLU A 75 1.46 -16.03 -11.78
N HIS A 76 2.47 -16.78 -11.36
CA HIS A 76 3.71 -16.98 -12.13
C HIS A 76 4.10 -18.46 -12.18
N PRO A 77 3.30 -19.34 -12.82
CA PRO A 77 3.63 -20.74 -12.95
C PRO A 77 4.92 -20.91 -13.77
N GLY A 78 5.73 -21.90 -13.41
CA GLY A 78 7.03 -22.17 -14.02
C GLY A 78 8.19 -21.33 -13.46
N LYS A 79 7.94 -20.43 -12.52
CA LYS A 79 9.00 -19.67 -11.82
C LYS A 79 9.18 -20.19 -10.40
N LYS A 80 10.41 -20.60 -10.11
CA LYS A 80 10.77 -20.99 -8.74
C LYS A 80 10.76 -19.78 -7.82
N LEU A 81 10.23 -20.00 -6.61
CA LEU A 81 10.36 -19.02 -5.55
C LEU A 81 11.78 -19.03 -4.98
N GLU A 82 12.21 -17.87 -4.51
CA GLU A 82 13.51 -17.70 -3.83
C GLU A 82 13.31 -17.79 -2.32
N VAL A 83 14.17 -18.55 -1.63
CA VAL A 83 14.25 -18.47 -0.17
C VAL A 83 15.00 -17.19 0.18
N VAL A 84 14.30 -16.27 0.80
CA VAL A 84 14.85 -14.95 1.14
C VAL A 84 14.79 -14.76 2.64
N LYS A 85 15.91 -14.30 3.18
CA LYS A 85 16.01 -13.86 4.57
C LYS A 85 16.33 -12.38 4.59
N GLU A 86 15.37 -11.60 5.03
CA GLU A 86 15.50 -10.15 5.14
C GLU A 86 15.00 -9.65 6.50
N GLU A 87 15.57 -8.54 6.97
CA GLU A 87 15.00 -7.78 8.06
C GLU A 87 14.24 -6.60 7.47
N ASN A 88 12.92 -6.63 7.59
CA ASN A 88 12.03 -5.61 7.05
C ASN A 88 11.20 -4.98 8.17
N TYR A 89 10.63 -3.81 7.88
CA TYR A 89 9.60 -3.20 8.71
C TYR A 89 8.23 -3.79 8.39
N PHE A 90 7.46 -4.00 9.44
CA PHE A 90 6.09 -4.52 9.38
C PHE A 90 5.12 -3.51 9.98
N PHE A 91 3.93 -3.44 9.39
CA PHE A 91 2.81 -2.67 9.90
C PHE A 91 1.81 -3.58 10.60
N ARG A 92 1.36 -3.20 11.80
CA ARG A 92 0.41 -3.96 12.62
C ARG A 92 -1.01 -3.85 12.08
N LEU A 93 -1.25 -4.35 10.87
CA LEU A 93 -2.56 -4.34 10.22
C LEU A 93 -3.59 -5.12 11.05
N SER A 94 -3.19 -6.21 11.68
CA SER A 94 -4.03 -7.04 12.56
C SER A 94 -4.71 -6.25 13.67
N LYS A 95 -4.05 -5.22 14.21
CA LYS A 95 -4.57 -4.33 15.25
C LYS A 95 -5.85 -3.60 14.83
N TYR A 96 -6.03 -3.34 13.53
CA TYR A 96 -7.09 -2.51 12.99
C TYR A 96 -8.33 -3.29 12.53
N GLN A 97 -8.29 -4.62 12.48
CA GLN A 97 -9.35 -5.46 11.95
C GLN A 97 -10.74 -5.15 12.54
N SER A 98 -10.86 -5.17 13.85
CA SER A 98 -12.14 -4.91 14.52
C SER A 98 -12.66 -3.50 14.26
N GLN A 99 -11.76 -2.52 14.20
CA GLN A 99 -12.12 -1.13 13.92
C GLN A 99 -12.63 -0.96 12.49
N ILE A 100 -11.99 -1.60 11.51
CA ILE A 100 -12.41 -1.56 10.11
C ILE A 100 -13.78 -2.21 9.95
N ILE A 101 -14.00 -3.39 10.55
CA ILE A 101 -15.31 -4.05 10.55
C ILE A 101 -16.38 -3.13 11.13
N HIS A 102 -16.10 -2.49 12.27
CA HIS A 102 -17.03 -1.56 12.89
C HIS A 102 -17.36 -0.36 12.00
N LEU A 103 -16.38 0.24 11.36
CA LEU A 103 -16.60 1.36 10.43
C LEU A 103 -17.52 0.99 9.27
N ILE A 104 -17.33 -0.20 8.69
CA ILE A 104 -18.14 -0.69 7.57
C ILE A 104 -19.57 -1.05 8.03
N THR A 105 -19.68 -1.80 9.14
CA THR A 105 -21.00 -2.29 9.63
C THR A 105 -21.86 -1.18 10.20
N SER A 106 -21.25 -0.14 10.80
CA SER A 106 -21.96 1.05 11.28
C SER A 106 -22.36 2.04 10.18
N GLY A 107 -21.91 1.81 8.93
CA GLY A 107 -22.14 2.72 7.82
C GLY A 107 -21.28 3.99 7.81
N LYS A 108 -20.33 4.15 8.76
CA LYS A 108 -19.37 5.26 8.75
C LYS A 108 -18.41 5.19 7.57
N LEU A 109 -18.11 3.98 7.09
CA LEU A 109 -17.41 3.71 5.85
C LEU A 109 -18.37 2.96 4.92
N ALA A 110 -19.02 3.69 4.03
CA ALA A 110 -19.91 3.10 3.04
C ALA A 110 -19.11 2.48 1.88
N ILE A 111 -19.42 1.25 1.52
CA ILE A 111 -18.82 0.56 0.37
C ILE A 111 -19.92 0.26 -0.65
N THR A 112 -19.73 0.70 -1.88
CA THR A 112 -20.67 0.50 -2.99
C THR A 112 -19.94 -0.15 -4.18
N PRO A 113 -20.54 -1.12 -4.86
CA PRO A 113 -21.86 -1.73 -4.61
C PRO A 113 -21.86 -2.71 -3.41
N GLU A 114 -23.04 -3.12 -2.97
CA GLU A 114 -23.22 -4.02 -1.82
C GLU A 114 -22.45 -5.36 -1.99
N SER A 115 -22.30 -5.85 -3.21
CA SER A 115 -21.49 -7.05 -3.48
C SER A 115 -20.03 -6.87 -3.04
N ARG A 116 -19.46 -5.68 -3.21
CA ARG A 116 -18.09 -5.37 -2.77
C ARG A 116 -17.99 -5.22 -1.27
N LYS A 117 -18.99 -4.63 -0.64
CA LYS A 117 -19.08 -4.60 0.83
C LYS A 117 -19.08 -6.00 1.42
N ASN A 118 -19.88 -6.91 0.85
CA ASN A 118 -19.97 -8.29 1.32
C ASN A 118 -18.65 -9.06 1.10
N GLU A 119 -17.96 -8.81 -0.02
CA GLU A 119 -16.64 -9.38 -0.31
C GLU A 119 -15.62 -8.94 0.75
N VAL A 120 -15.52 -7.63 1.02
CA VAL A 120 -14.62 -7.08 2.04
C VAL A 120 -14.94 -7.63 3.43
N LEU A 121 -16.22 -7.65 3.83
CA LEU A 121 -16.62 -8.19 5.13
C LEU A 121 -16.34 -9.69 5.23
N SER A 122 -16.47 -10.44 4.12
CA SER A 122 -16.12 -11.86 4.10
C SER A 122 -14.63 -12.09 4.27
N PHE A 123 -13.80 -11.28 3.60
CA PHE A 123 -12.34 -11.28 3.77
C PHE A 123 -11.95 -10.98 5.23
N LEU A 124 -12.58 -9.98 5.84
CA LEU A 124 -12.32 -9.57 7.22
C LEU A 124 -12.81 -10.56 8.29
N LYS A 125 -13.48 -11.66 7.92
CA LYS A 125 -13.76 -12.79 8.84
C LYS A 125 -12.51 -13.62 9.14
N GLN A 126 -11.53 -13.60 8.25
CA GLN A 126 -10.22 -14.21 8.49
C GLN A 126 -9.35 -13.26 9.30
N PRO A 127 -8.48 -13.77 10.19
CA PRO A 127 -7.54 -12.91 10.89
C PRO A 127 -6.64 -12.13 9.92
N LEU A 128 -6.60 -10.81 10.04
CA LEU A 128 -5.63 -10.01 9.30
C LEU A 128 -4.23 -10.25 9.84
N MET A 129 -3.30 -10.46 8.93
CA MET A 129 -1.88 -10.57 9.25
C MET A 129 -1.19 -9.21 9.14
N ASP A 130 -0.15 -9.01 9.95
CA ASP A 130 0.73 -7.87 9.81
C ASP A 130 1.49 -7.94 8.49
N ILE A 131 1.64 -6.82 7.80
CA ILE A 131 2.22 -6.77 6.46
C ILE A 131 3.61 -6.16 6.46
N SER A 132 4.51 -6.70 5.64
CA SER A 132 5.83 -6.12 5.39
C SER A 132 5.69 -4.86 4.53
N ILE A 133 6.15 -3.72 5.07
CA ILE A 133 6.01 -2.39 4.47
C ILE A 133 7.34 -1.78 4.00
N SER A 134 8.42 -2.56 4.03
CA SER A 134 9.70 -2.13 3.49
C SER A 134 10.42 -3.26 2.75
N ARG A 135 11.43 -2.88 1.99
CA ARG A 135 12.36 -3.77 1.30
C ARG A 135 13.76 -3.21 1.40
N SER A 136 14.78 -4.08 1.42
CA SER A 136 16.16 -3.63 1.31
C SER A 136 16.41 -2.82 0.03
N ASN A 137 17.37 -1.89 0.05
CA ASN A 137 17.76 -1.13 -1.14
C ASN A 137 18.15 -2.01 -2.32
N GLU A 138 18.78 -3.14 -2.06
CA GLU A 138 19.17 -4.11 -3.08
C GLU A 138 17.93 -4.66 -3.81
N ARG A 139 16.94 -5.13 -3.05
CA ARG A 139 15.71 -5.69 -3.60
C ARG A 139 14.82 -4.65 -4.25
N ALA A 140 14.72 -3.47 -3.66
CA ALA A 140 14.01 -2.33 -4.23
C ALA A 140 14.76 -1.69 -5.41
N LYS A 141 15.98 -2.14 -5.74
CA LYS A 141 16.85 -1.53 -6.77
C LYS A 141 17.02 -0.02 -6.57
N ASN A 142 17.09 0.40 -5.32
CA ASN A 142 17.13 1.81 -4.90
C ASN A 142 15.91 2.65 -5.38
N TRP A 143 14.82 2.00 -5.76
CA TRP A 143 13.59 2.67 -6.19
C TRP A 143 12.57 2.73 -5.04
N GLY A 144 11.81 3.82 -4.96
CA GLY A 144 10.78 4.05 -3.96
C GLY A 144 11.17 5.06 -2.88
N VAL A 145 10.23 5.33 -1.99
CA VAL A 145 10.38 6.30 -0.90
C VAL A 145 11.38 5.77 0.13
N PRO A 146 12.42 6.55 0.51
CA PRO A 146 13.33 6.15 1.58
C PRO A 146 12.60 6.04 2.92
N VAL A 147 12.93 5.01 3.70
CA VAL A 147 12.41 4.87 5.07
C VAL A 147 13.03 5.92 5.97
N PRO A 148 12.25 6.72 6.74
CA PRO A 148 12.78 7.67 7.69
C PRO A 148 13.72 7.00 8.71
N GLY A 149 14.91 7.57 8.87
CA GLY A 149 15.91 7.06 9.83
C GLY A 149 16.63 5.78 9.41
N ASP A 150 16.30 5.17 8.27
CA ASP A 150 16.97 3.95 7.78
C ASP A 150 17.25 4.02 6.27
N ASN A 151 18.45 4.47 5.94
CA ASN A 151 18.89 4.62 4.54
C ASN A 151 19.12 3.28 3.81
N THR A 152 19.01 2.15 4.49
CA THR A 152 19.19 0.81 3.90
C THR A 152 17.89 0.23 3.35
N GLN A 153 16.75 0.88 3.63
CA GLN A 153 15.41 0.40 3.31
C GLN A 153 14.64 1.41 2.44
N ARG A 154 13.74 0.86 1.62
CA ARG A 154 12.73 1.61 0.87
C ARG A 154 11.34 1.16 1.31
N MET A 155 10.38 2.09 1.30
CA MET A 155 8.99 1.74 1.55
C MET A 155 8.49 0.79 0.46
N TYR A 156 7.69 -0.18 0.88
CA TYR A 156 7.01 -1.07 -0.05
C TYR A 156 5.88 -0.31 -0.77
N VAL A 157 5.76 -0.53 -2.06
CA VAL A 157 4.89 0.25 -2.96
C VAL A 157 3.45 0.41 -2.45
N TRP A 158 2.85 -0.60 -1.85
CA TRP A 158 1.47 -0.49 -1.38
C TRP A 158 1.31 0.39 -0.14
N PHE A 159 2.36 0.58 0.65
CA PHE A 159 2.32 1.50 1.78
C PHE A 159 2.34 2.96 1.32
N ASP A 160 3.21 3.31 0.37
CA ASP A 160 3.29 4.68 -0.15
C ASP A 160 2.23 4.96 -1.22
N ALA A 161 1.92 4.00 -2.11
CA ALA A 161 0.97 4.19 -3.19
C ALA A 161 -0.45 4.51 -2.71
N LEU A 162 -0.91 3.88 -1.62
CA LEU A 162 -2.22 4.19 -1.05
C LEU A 162 -2.28 5.59 -0.43
N ASN A 163 -1.15 6.18 -0.08
CA ASN A 163 -1.05 7.54 0.43
C ASN A 163 -1.19 8.62 -0.67
N ILE A 164 -1.24 8.24 -1.95
CA ILE A 164 -1.31 9.17 -3.07
C ILE A 164 -2.57 10.06 -3.00
N TYR A 165 -3.66 9.54 -2.47
CA TYR A 165 -4.90 10.28 -2.28
C TYR A 165 -4.74 11.45 -1.30
N GLN A 166 -3.94 11.28 -0.27
CA GLN A 166 -3.67 12.30 0.73
C GLN A 166 -2.57 13.26 0.26
N SER A 167 -1.49 12.73 -0.31
CA SER A 167 -0.37 13.55 -0.80
C SER A 167 -0.79 14.49 -1.92
N GLY A 168 -1.71 14.08 -2.78
CA GLY A 168 -2.27 14.93 -3.84
C GLY A 168 -3.00 16.15 -3.32
N VAL A 169 -3.56 16.10 -2.13
CA VAL A 169 -4.33 17.20 -1.52
C VAL A 169 -3.57 17.94 -0.41
N GLY A 170 -2.26 17.68 -0.24
CA GLY A 170 -1.43 18.51 0.63
C GLY A 170 -0.86 17.82 1.86
N PHE A 171 -1.23 16.57 2.15
CA PHE A 171 -0.72 15.86 3.32
C PHE A 171 0.81 15.85 3.35
N GLY A 172 1.39 16.33 4.46
CA GLY A 172 2.83 16.34 4.68
C GLY A 172 3.61 17.48 4.02
N TRP A 173 2.95 18.36 3.20
CA TRP A 173 3.60 19.47 2.53
C TRP A 173 2.78 20.77 2.45
N ASP A 174 1.44 20.70 2.58
CA ASP A 174 0.56 21.87 2.65
C ASP A 174 -0.65 21.57 3.55
N ASP A 175 -0.53 21.86 4.83
CA ASP A 175 -1.58 21.60 5.81
C ASP A 175 -2.86 22.42 5.54
N THR A 176 -2.76 23.62 4.94
CA THR A 176 -3.93 24.46 4.60
C THR A 176 -4.75 23.78 3.51
N ARG A 177 -4.09 23.30 2.46
CA ARG A 177 -4.71 22.57 1.37
C ARG A 177 -5.27 21.24 1.85
N TYR A 178 -4.53 20.51 2.68
CA TYR A 178 -4.96 19.22 3.24
C TYR A 178 -6.22 19.36 4.07
N ASN A 179 -6.26 20.30 5.00
CA ASN A 179 -7.41 20.53 5.86
C ASN A 179 -8.66 21.01 5.10
N LYS A 180 -8.49 21.57 3.91
CA LYS A 180 -9.62 21.99 3.05
C LYS A 180 -10.24 20.81 2.31
N TRP A 181 -9.44 19.83 1.88
CA TRP A 181 -9.86 18.78 0.94
C TRP A 181 -9.91 17.38 1.53
N TRP A 182 -9.40 17.19 2.74
CA TRP A 182 -9.43 15.91 3.42
C TRP A 182 -10.30 15.97 4.68
N PRO A 183 -11.09 14.93 5.00
CA PRO A 183 -11.18 13.65 4.30
C PRO A 183 -11.95 13.74 2.97
N ALA A 184 -11.65 12.82 2.05
CA ALA A 184 -12.39 12.71 0.80
C ALA A 184 -13.82 12.21 1.04
N ASP A 185 -14.80 12.79 0.31
CA ASP A 185 -16.19 12.35 0.36
C ASP A 185 -16.37 10.96 -0.29
N VAL A 186 -15.62 10.70 -1.37
CA VAL A 186 -15.68 9.45 -2.13
C VAL A 186 -14.31 9.05 -2.60
N HIS A 187 -13.98 7.77 -2.45
CA HIS A 187 -12.86 7.12 -3.11
C HIS A 187 -13.38 6.15 -4.18
N VAL A 188 -12.89 6.29 -5.41
CA VAL A 188 -13.16 5.35 -6.50
C VAL A 188 -11.89 4.57 -6.78
N ILE A 189 -11.94 3.26 -6.54
CA ILE A 189 -10.79 2.37 -6.68
C ILE A 189 -11.12 1.20 -7.59
N GLY A 190 -10.16 0.81 -8.43
CA GLY A 190 -10.27 -0.39 -9.25
C GLY A 190 -10.14 -1.65 -8.38
N LYS A 191 -10.69 -2.77 -8.89
CA LYS A 191 -10.37 -4.09 -8.36
C LYS A 191 -9.10 -4.58 -9.07
N GLY A 192 -8.08 -4.86 -8.31
CA GLY A 192 -6.83 -5.47 -8.76
C GLY A 192 -6.18 -6.23 -7.65
#